data_d8268c3bf682b86cb89ff2a0abdc6008
#
_entry.id   d8268c3bf682b86cb89ff2a0abdc6008
#
_cell.length_a   1.000
_cell.length_b   1.000
_cell.length_c   1.000
_cell.angle_alpha   90.00
_cell.angle_beta   90.00
_cell.angle_gamma   90.00
#
_symmetry.space_group_name_H-M   'P 1'
#
loop_
_entity.id
_entity.type
_entity.pdbx_description
1 polymer ?
#
loop_
_entity_poly.entity_id
_entity_poly.type
_entity_poly.pdbx_seq_one_letter_code
_entity_poly.pdbx_strand_id
1 'polypeptide(L)'
;MFIDAIREEDASDDVAEYYAGQRAAWGFLPNYAACFTSSPDVAQAWNVLNKTIRDGMDRRRFELATIAAARELRSSYCTAAHSKFLRDVCGDAQSLVEIAEDPTGATLEDLDREVYEFAAKVARDASNISAADVGRLRDSGLADADVVDVVFAVAARAFFTKVLDGLGAQLDVETAATFEPELLASMIVGRPVADR
;
A
#
# COMPACT_ATOMS: atom_id res chain seq x y z
N MET A 1 -2.56 -17.98 -6.02
CA MET A 1 -2.24 -18.09 -4.59
C MET A 1 -1.57 -19.43 -4.30
N PHE A 2 -0.75 -19.54 -3.22
CA PHE A 2 0.02 -20.75 -2.90
C PHE A 2 -0.62 -21.64 -1.84
N ILE A 3 -1.71 -21.17 -1.22
CA ILE A 3 -2.46 -21.91 -0.20
C ILE A 3 -3.88 -22.18 -0.68
N ASP A 4 -4.50 -23.20 -0.12
CA ASP A 4 -5.93 -23.49 -0.29
C ASP A 4 -6.72 -22.55 0.62
N ALA A 5 -7.22 -21.46 0.06
CA ALA A 5 -8.09 -20.53 0.75
C ALA A 5 -9.55 -21.02 0.72
N ILE A 6 -10.34 -20.62 1.72
CA ILE A 6 -11.77 -20.88 1.69
C ILE A 6 -12.39 -20.05 0.55
N ARG A 7 -13.07 -20.72 -0.39
CA ARG A 7 -13.75 -20.05 -1.50
C ARG A 7 -15.02 -19.35 -1.01
N GLU A 8 -15.45 -18.33 -1.73
CA GLU A 8 -16.64 -17.55 -1.35
C GLU A 8 -17.89 -18.43 -1.20
N GLU A 9 -18.06 -19.40 -2.10
CA GLU A 9 -19.18 -20.34 -2.07
C GLU A 9 -19.16 -21.34 -0.90
N ASP A 10 -17.97 -21.55 -0.32
CA ASP A 10 -17.76 -22.45 0.82
C ASP A 10 -17.64 -21.67 2.15
N ALA A 11 -17.70 -20.35 2.09
CA ALA A 11 -17.53 -19.49 3.26
C ALA A 11 -18.76 -19.58 4.19
N SER A 12 -18.50 -19.70 5.48
CA SER A 12 -19.52 -19.67 6.53
C SER A 12 -19.10 -18.72 7.65
N ASP A 13 -20.07 -18.29 8.45
CA ASP A 13 -19.85 -17.51 9.66
C ASP A 13 -18.92 -16.30 9.44
N ASP A 14 -17.84 -16.22 10.22
CA ASP A 14 -16.89 -15.09 10.21
C ASP A 14 -16.21 -14.85 8.86
N VAL A 15 -15.98 -15.92 8.09
CA VAL A 15 -15.38 -15.79 6.74
C VAL A 15 -16.38 -15.19 5.76
N ALA A 16 -17.64 -15.59 5.85
CA ALA A 16 -18.70 -15.02 5.00
C ALA A 16 -18.91 -13.53 5.32
N GLU A 17 -18.92 -13.16 6.61
CA GLU A 17 -19.00 -11.76 7.03
C GLU A 17 -17.79 -10.96 6.56
N TYR A 18 -16.58 -11.51 6.72
CA TYR A 18 -15.35 -10.90 6.22
C TYR A 18 -15.41 -10.64 4.72
N TYR A 19 -15.79 -11.63 3.91
CA TYR A 19 -15.92 -11.48 2.46
C TYR A 19 -16.99 -10.44 2.06
N ALA A 20 -18.13 -10.46 2.73
CA ALA A 20 -19.18 -9.47 2.50
C ALA A 20 -18.69 -8.05 2.78
N GLY A 21 -17.94 -7.84 3.85
CA GLY A 21 -17.29 -6.57 4.18
C GLY A 21 -16.29 -6.12 3.12
N GLN A 22 -15.44 -7.03 2.61
CA GLN A 22 -14.50 -6.72 1.53
C GLN A 22 -15.23 -6.31 0.25
N ARG A 23 -16.25 -7.06 -0.15
CA ARG A 23 -17.05 -6.78 -1.33
C ARG A 23 -17.79 -5.42 -1.22
N ALA A 24 -18.29 -5.10 -0.05
CA ALA A 24 -18.93 -3.80 0.19
C ALA A 24 -17.94 -2.62 0.08
N ALA A 25 -16.69 -2.83 0.52
CA ALA A 25 -15.65 -1.79 0.50
C ALA A 25 -15.06 -1.56 -0.90
N TRP A 26 -14.93 -2.63 -1.71
CA TRP A 26 -14.23 -2.58 -3.01
C TRP A 26 -15.14 -2.63 -4.24
N GLY A 27 -16.40 -3.05 -4.08
CA GLY A 27 -17.32 -3.33 -5.19
C GLY A 27 -17.13 -4.71 -5.83
N PHE A 28 -16.07 -5.41 -5.48
CA PHE A 28 -15.74 -6.79 -5.85
C PHE A 28 -15.02 -7.47 -4.69
N LEU A 29 -14.80 -8.78 -4.76
CA LEU A 29 -14.00 -9.50 -3.75
C LEU A 29 -12.53 -9.44 -4.15
N PRO A 30 -11.68 -8.66 -3.43
CA PRO A 30 -10.28 -8.53 -3.81
C PRO A 30 -9.50 -9.82 -3.54
N ASN A 31 -8.57 -10.15 -4.42
CA ASN A 31 -7.76 -11.37 -4.34
C ASN A 31 -7.01 -11.52 -3.01
N TYR A 32 -6.60 -10.41 -2.40
CA TYR A 32 -5.92 -10.47 -1.09
C TYR A 32 -6.81 -11.01 0.03
N ALA A 33 -8.15 -10.90 -0.10
CA ALA A 33 -9.05 -11.35 0.94
C ALA A 33 -8.87 -12.84 1.26
N ALA A 34 -8.55 -13.62 0.25
CA ALA A 34 -8.26 -15.03 0.40
C ALA A 34 -7.05 -15.34 1.31
N CYS A 35 -6.12 -14.39 1.49
CA CYS A 35 -4.97 -14.56 2.39
C CYS A 35 -5.35 -14.65 3.87
N PHE A 36 -6.55 -14.23 4.24
CA PHE A 36 -6.98 -14.10 5.64
C PHE A 36 -8.10 -15.05 6.04
N THR A 37 -8.51 -15.97 5.17
CA THR A 37 -9.67 -16.85 5.42
C THR A 37 -9.47 -17.81 6.57
N SER A 38 -8.24 -18.19 6.88
CA SER A 38 -7.92 -19.02 8.05
C SER A 38 -7.83 -18.23 9.36
N SER A 39 -7.82 -16.91 9.31
CA SER A 39 -7.66 -16.02 10.47
C SER A 39 -8.33 -14.67 10.22
N PRO A 40 -9.68 -14.61 10.09
CA PRO A 40 -10.41 -13.36 9.84
C PRO A 40 -10.14 -12.28 10.89
N ASP A 41 -9.91 -12.68 12.14
CA ASP A 41 -9.55 -11.78 13.24
C ASP A 41 -8.26 -11.00 12.96
N VAL A 42 -7.27 -11.62 12.28
CA VAL A 42 -6.04 -10.92 11.88
C VAL A 42 -6.35 -9.85 10.84
N ALA A 43 -7.24 -10.13 9.88
CA ALA A 43 -7.70 -9.14 8.93
C ALA A 43 -8.43 -7.96 9.61
N GLN A 44 -9.27 -8.26 10.60
CA GLN A 44 -9.97 -7.23 11.38
C GLN A 44 -9.00 -6.37 12.18
N ALA A 45 -8.05 -6.99 12.90
CA ALA A 45 -7.02 -6.26 13.64
C ALA A 45 -6.16 -5.38 12.71
N TRP A 46 -5.79 -5.90 11.55
CA TRP A 46 -5.10 -5.15 10.51
C TRP A 46 -5.93 -3.95 10.04
N ASN A 47 -7.21 -4.13 9.74
CA ASN A 47 -8.07 -3.04 9.29
C ASN A 47 -8.16 -1.92 10.33
N VAL A 48 -8.26 -2.26 11.62
CA VAL A 48 -8.26 -1.28 12.72
C VAL A 48 -6.93 -0.53 12.77
N LEU A 49 -5.80 -1.24 12.76
CA LEU A 49 -4.47 -0.65 12.79
C LEU A 49 -4.24 0.29 11.60
N ASN A 50 -4.48 -0.20 10.38
CA ASN A 50 -4.28 0.56 9.15
C ASN A 50 -5.17 1.81 9.09
N LYS A 51 -6.43 1.69 9.53
CA LYS A 51 -7.36 2.82 9.62
C LYS A 51 -6.85 3.86 10.63
N THR A 52 -6.42 3.42 11.81
CA THR A 52 -5.92 4.31 12.87
C THR A 52 -4.70 5.12 12.39
N ILE A 53 -3.73 4.47 11.75
CA ILE A 53 -2.55 5.14 11.20
C ILE A 53 -2.96 6.12 10.10
N ARG A 54 -3.75 5.69 9.14
CA ARG A 54 -4.19 6.51 8.02
C ARG A 54 -4.97 7.75 8.46
N ASP A 55 -5.89 7.59 9.40
CA ASP A 55 -6.75 8.67 9.86
C ASP A 55 -6.01 9.65 10.80
N GLY A 56 -4.84 9.27 11.32
CA GLY A 56 -3.98 10.09 12.17
C GLY A 56 -3.06 11.03 11.38
N MET A 57 -2.91 10.86 10.06
CA MET A 57 -1.98 11.66 9.26
C MET A 57 -2.66 12.24 8.00
N ASP A 58 -1.97 13.18 7.35
CA ASP A 58 -2.42 13.69 6.06
C ASP A 58 -2.58 12.54 5.06
N ARG A 59 -3.75 12.48 4.41
CA ARG A 59 -4.12 11.35 3.56
C ARG A 59 -3.18 11.20 2.36
N ARG A 60 -2.80 12.29 1.72
CA ARG A 60 -1.92 12.27 0.56
C ARG A 60 -0.53 11.78 0.95
N ARG A 61 0.00 12.28 2.08
CA ARG A 61 1.27 11.82 2.66
C ARG A 61 1.25 10.33 2.99
N PHE A 62 0.14 9.83 3.56
CA PHE A 62 -0.05 8.39 3.79
C PHE A 62 0.06 7.58 2.50
N GLU A 63 -0.59 8.02 1.41
CA GLU A 63 -0.54 7.29 0.15
C GLU A 63 0.86 7.33 -0.46
N LEU A 64 1.54 8.48 -0.47
CA LEU A 64 2.92 8.60 -0.97
C LEU A 64 3.90 7.70 -0.20
N ALA A 65 3.87 7.74 1.13
CA ALA A 65 4.71 6.89 1.97
C ALA A 65 4.43 5.39 1.73
N THR A 66 3.17 5.05 1.56
CA THR A 66 2.74 3.67 1.31
C THR A 66 3.14 3.19 -0.08
N ILE A 67 3.04 4.03 -1.12
CA ILE A 67 3.50 3.71 -2.48
C ILE A 67 5.02 3.49 -2.47
N ALA A 68 5.79 4.40 -1.84
CA ALA A 68 7.23 4.26 -1.72
C ALA A 68 7.63 2.93 -1.06
N ALA A 69 7.00 2.61 0.07
CA ALA A 69 7.23 1.36 0.79
C ALA A 69 6.83 0.13 -0.05
N ALA A 70 5.67 0.17 -0.72
CA ALA A 70 5.21 -0.95 -1.55
C ALA A 70 6.15 -1.23 -2.74
N ARG A 71 6.70 -0.18 -3.36
CA ARG A 71 7.67 -0.31 -4.46
C ARG A 71 8.98 -0.92 -3.98
N GLU A 72 9.53 -0.44 -2.86
CA GLU A 72 10.75 -1.03 -2.26
C GLU A 72 10.55 -2.50 -1.86
N LEU A 73 9.39 -2.84 -1.33
CA LEU A 73 9.03 -4.21 -0.96
C LEU A 73 8.62 -5.06 -2.18
N ARG A 74 8.61 -4.48 -3.39
CA ARG A 74 8.27 -5.12 -4.65
C ARG A 74 6.88 -5.72 -4.68
N SER A 75 5.90 -5.04 -4.08
CA SER A 75 4.50 -5.45 -4.10
C SER A 75 3.70 -4.69 -5.15
N SER A 76 3.47 -5.30 -6.30
CA SER A 76 2.61 -4.73 -7.36
C SER A 76 1.21 -4.45 -6.86
N TYR A 77 0.66 -5.36 -6.03
CA TYR A 77 -0.67 -5.23 -5.45
C TYR A 77 -0.82 -3.92 -4.68
N CYS A 78 0.05 -3.71 -3.69
CA CYS A 78 -0.02 -2.53 -2.83
C CYS A 78 0.37 -1.26 -3.60
N THR A 79 1.33 -1.33 -4.52
CA THR A 79 1.68 -0.19 -5.37
C THR A 79 0.46 0.29 -6.16
N ALA A 80 -0.22 -0.58 -6.89
CA ALA A 80 -1.39 -0.20 -7.70
C ALA A 80 -2.58 0.25 -6.84
N ALA A 81 -2.90 -0.47 -5.75
CA ALA A 81 -4.02 -0.11 -4.88
C ALA A 81 -3.86 1.30 -4.26
N HIS A 82 -2.66 1.62 -3.75
CA HIS A 82 -2.39 2.94 -3.16
C HIS A 82 -2.23 4.04 -4.21
N SER A 83 -1.71 3.72 -5.39
CA SER A 83 -1.73 4.62 -6.55
C SER A 83 -3.15 5.00 -6.94
N LYS A 84 -4.08 4.03 -6.93
CA LYS A 84 -5.50 4.30 -7.15
C LYS A 84 -6.08 5.25 -6.10
N PHE A 85 -5.75 5.06 -4.81
CA PHE A 85 -6.21 5.96 -3.75
C PHE A 85 -5.60 7.36 -3.86
N LEU A 86 -4.32 7.48 -4.20
CA LEU A 86 -3.69 8.78 -4.43
C LEU A 86 -4.41 9.55 -5.53
N ARG A 87 -4.72 8.89 -6.66
CA ARG A 87 -5.46 9.49 -7.78
C ARG A 87 -6.90 9.83 -7.42
N ASP A 88 -7.66 8.84 -6.92
CA ASP A 88 -9.13 8.93 -6.84
C ASP A 88 -9.62 9.61 -5.56
N VAL A 89 -8.88 9.48 -4.45
CA VAL A 89 -9.27 10.03 -3.14
C VAL A 89 -8.55 11.33 -2.85
N CYS A 90 -7.26 11.43 -3.18
CA CYS A 90 -6.48 12.65 -2.98
C CYS A 90 -6.55 13.61 -4.18
N GLY A 91 -7.06 13.15 -5.33
CA GLY A 91 -7.14 13.97 -6.55
C GLY A 91 -5.78 14.23 -7.22
N ASP A 92 -4.76 13.43 -6.88
CA ASP A 92 -3.37 13.64 -7.28
C ASP A 92 -2.94 12.63 -8.35
N ALA A 93 -3.37 12.85 -9.58
CA ALA A 93 -2.90 12.08 -10.72
C ALA A 93 -1.49 12.50 -11.18
N GLN A 94 -1.09 13.75 -10.89
CA GLN A 94 0.19 14.28 -11.34
C GLN A 94 1.36 13.57 -10.69
N SER A 95 1.35 13.42 -9.36
CA SER A 95 2.40 12.68 -8.65
C SER A 95 2.54 11.22 -9.10
N LEU A 96 1.44 10.59 -9.57
CA LEU A 96 1.55 9.23 -10.14
C LEU A 96 2.33 9.19 -11.43
N VAL A 97 2.14 10.19 -12.30
CA VAL A 97 2.91 10.31 -13.54
C VAL A 97 4.38 10.54 -13.21
N GLU A 98 4.68 11.43 -12.29
CA GLU A 98 6.05 11.73 -11.84
C GLU A 98 6.74 10.50 -11.27
N ILE A 99 6.07 9.73 -10.40
CA ILE A 99 6.58 8.45 -9.85
C ILE A 99 6.73 7.39 -10.94
N ALA A 100 5.89 7.40 -11.97
CA ALA A 100 6.00 6.46 -13.09
C ALA A 100 7.22 6.77 -13.98
N GLU A 101 7.50 8.05 -14.22
CA GLU A 101 8.65 8.53 -14.99
C GLU A 101 9.95 8.41 -14.21
N ASP A 102 9.93 8.76 -12.92
CA ASP A 102 11.05 8.58 -12.01
C ASP A 102 10.64 7.88 -10.71
N PRO A 103 10.83 6.54 -10.63
CA PRO A 103 10.49 5.75 -9.46
C PRO A 103 11.24 6.12 -8.17
N THR A 104 12.27 6.95 -8.25
CA THR A 104 12.97 7.46 -7.06
C THR A 104 12.18 8.56 -6.35
N GLY A 105 11.22 9.17 -7.05
CA GLY A 105 10.43 10.29 -6.55
C GLY A 105 11.17 11.63 -6.61
N ALA A 106 12.32 11.71 -7.31
CA ALA A 106 13.15 12.91 -7.33
C ALA A 106 12.49 14.12 -8.02
N THR A 107 11.45 13.87 -8.82
CA THR A 107 10.66 14.91 -9.51
C THR A 107 9.50 15.45 -8.69
N LEU A 108 9.15 14.81 -7.55
CA LEU A 108 8.13 15.28 -6.63
C LEU A 108 8.52 16.64 -6.01
N GLU A 109 7.52 17.39 -5.54
CA GLU A 109 7.76 18.60 -4.74
C GLU A 109 8.58 18.27 -3.48
N ASP A 110 9.33 19.27 -2.98
CA ASP A 110 10.37 19.05 -1.96
C ASP A 110 9.90 18.26 -0.74
N LEU A 111 8.75 18.61 -0.14
CA LEU A 111 8.23 17.90 1.02
C LEU A 111 7.84 16.45 0.69
N ASP A 112 7.17 16.26 -0.44
CA ASP A 112 6.70 14.95 -0.87
C ASP A 112 7.86 14.02 -1.22
N ARG A 113 8.89 14.59 -1.87
CA ARG A 113 10.14 13.87 -2.16
C ARG A 113 10.81 13.40 -0.88
N GLU A 114 10.98 14.27 0.13
CA GLU A 114 11.59 13.87 1.40
C GLU A 114 10.79 12.77 2.11
N VAL A 115 9.46 12.85 2.11
CA VAL A 115 8.59 11.81 2.67
C VAL A 115 8.74 10.50 1.89
N TYR A 116 8.72 10.57 0.55
CA TYR A 116 8.82 9.41 -0.33
C TYR A 116 10.17 8.70 -0.17
N GLU A 117 11.28 9.45 -0.23
CA GLU A 117 12.64 8.92 -0.06
C GLU A 117 12.85 8.32 1.34
N PHE A 118 12.35 9.00 2.38
CA PHE A 118 12.43 8.50 3.75
C PHE A 118 11.65 7.20 3.92
N ALA A 119 10.41 7.14 3.43
CA ALA A 119 9.58 5.95 3.48
C ALA A 119 10.23 4.77 2.72
N ALA A 120 10.77 5.01 1.53
CA ALA A 120 11.52 4.02 0.77
C ALA A 120 12.74 3.51 1.55
N LYS A 121 13.49 4.41 2.19
CA LYS A 121 14.66 4.03 3.02
C LYS A 121 14.26 3.20 4.24
N VAL A 122 13.19 3.59 4.95
CA VAL A 122 12.64 2.80 6.08
C VAL A 122 12.22 1.42 5.62
N ALA A 123 11.54 1.30 4.48
CA ALA A 123 11.07 0.02 3.94
C ALA A 123 12.23 -0.90 3.53
N ARG A 124 13.31 -0.32 3.00
CA ARG A 124 14.49 -1.06 2.53
C ARG A 124 15.34 -1.55 3.70
N ASP A 125 15.70 -0.65 4.61
CA ASP A 125 16.55 -0.94 5.76
C ASP A 125 16.36 0.11 6.87
N ALA A 126 15.41 -0.11 7.76
CA ALA A 126 15.12 0.79 8.86
C ALA A 126 16.30 0.97 9.83
N SER A 127 17.21 -0.01 9.92
CA SER A 127 18.37 0.06 10.82
C SER A 127 19.41 1.09 10.37
N ASN A 128 19.38 1.49 9.11
CA ASN A 128 20.26 2.52 8.52
C ASN A 128 19.64 3.94 8.52
N ILE A 129 18.49 4.14 9.15
CA ILE A 129 17.94 5.48 9.36
C ILE A 129 18.81 6.22 10.38
N SER A 130 19.14 7.46 10.05
CA SER A 130 19.99 8.33 10.86
C SER A 130 19.25 9.59 11.32
N ALA A 131 19.84 10.28 12.32
CA ALA A 131 19.35 11.59 12.75
C ALA A 131 19.32 12.62 11.60
N ALA A 132 20.23 12.50 10.62
CA ALA A 132 20.23 13.37 9.44
C ALA A 132 19.05 13.12 8.53
N ASP A 133 18.58 11.88 8.39
CA ASP A 133 17.37 11.56 7.62
C ASP A 133 16.13 12.20 8.24
N VAL A 134 15.99 12.10 9.57
CA VAL A 134 14.92 12.77 10.31
C VAL A 134 15.07 14.29 10.26
N GLY A 135 16.31 14.79 10.28
CA GLY A 135 16.61 16.22 10.15
C GLY A 135 16.05 16.81 8.86
N ARG A 136 16.23 16.15 7.72
CA ARG A 136 15.69 16.62 6.43
C ARG A 136 14.15 16.75 6.45
N LEU A 137 13.44 15.80 7.04
CA LEU A 137 11.99 15.89 7.19
C LEU A 137 11.57 17.08 8.05
N ARG A 138 12.31 17.37 9.15
CA ARG A 138 12.07 18.55 10.00
C ARG A 138 12.37 19.85 9.26
N ASP A 139 13.44 19.89 8.50
CA ASP A 139 13.83 21.05 7.69
C ASP A 139 12.77 21.36 6.61
N SER A 140 12.07 20.31 6.14
CA SER A 140 10.92 20.41 5.23
C SER A 140 9.59 20.74 5.95
N GLY A 141 9.62 20.95 7.28
CA GLY A 141 8.48 21.43 8.06
C GLY A 141 7.66 20.37 8.79
N LEU A 142 8.11 19.11 8.82
CA LEU A 142 7.43 18.05 9.57
C LEU A 142 7.79 18.08 11.06
N ALA A 143 6.78 17.87 11.92
CA ALA A 143 7.00 17.62 13.33
C ALA A 143 7.45 16.17 13.57
N ASP A 144 8.00 15.89 14.75
CA ASP A 144 8.38 14.52 15.14
C ASP A 144 7.22 13.54 15.07
N ALA A 145 6.01 13.98 15.37
CA ALA A 145 4.79 13.16 15.25
C ALA A 145 4.55 12.74 13.80
N ASP A 146 4.71 13.64 12.83
CA ASP A 146 4.57 13.33 11.40
C ASP A 146 5.61 12.30 10.94
N VAL A 147 6.84 12.40 11.44
CA VAL A 147 7.90 11.42 11.13
C VAL A 147 7.54 10.04 11.67
N VAL A 148 7.02 9.99 12.89
CA VAL A 148 6.53 8.74 13.51
C VAL A 148 5.40 8.12 12.70
N ASP A 149 4.46 8.94 12.23
CA ASP A 149 3.34 8.48 11.39
C ASP A 149 3.81 7.89 10.07
N VAL A 150 4.81 8.49 9.42
CA VAL A 150 5.43 7.90 8.21
C VAL A 150 6.04 6.52 8.52
N VAL A 151 6.76 6.38 9.64
CA VAL A 151 7.34 5.09 10.04
C VAL A 151 6.24 4.06 10.31
N PHE A 152 5.15 4.45 10.98
CA PHE A 152 4.01 3.56 11.20
C PHE A 152 3.35 3.12 9.89
N ALA A 153 3.14 4.04 8.95
CA ALA A 153 2.58 3.73 7.64
C ALA A 153 3.44 2.70 6.89
N VAL A 154 4.77 2.88 6.89
CA VAL A 154 5.73 1.95 6.27
C VAL A 154 5.71 0.58 6.96
N ALA A 155 5.78 0.53 8.30
CA ALA A 155 5.80 -0.71 9.06
C ALA A 155 4.51 -1.51 8.87
N ALA A 156 3.37 -0.83 8.92
CA ALA A 156 2.08 -1.42 8.64
C ALA A 156 2.03 -1.96 7.20
N ARG A 157 2.52 -1.20 6.23
CA ARG A 157 2.59 -1.66 4.83
C ARG A 157 3.46 -2.88 4.69
N ALA A 158 4.61 -2.94 5.36
CA ALA A 158 5.49 -4.09 5.34
C ALA A 158 4.80 -5.37 5.84
N PHE A 159 4.01 -5.29 6.91
CA PHE A 159 3.18 -6.42 7.34
C PHE A 159 2.28 -6.92 6.21
N PHE A 160 1.47 -6.03 5.64
CA PHE A 160 0.45 -6.41 4.66
C PHE A 160 1.07 -6.95 3.36
N THR A 161 2.10 -6.26 2.82
CA THR A 161 2.80 -6.74 1.62
C THR A 161 3.41 -8.12 1.83
N LYS A 162 4.04 -8.37 2.99
CA LYS A 162 4.64 -9.68 3.27
C LYS A 162 3.61 -10.80 3.35
N VAL A 163 2.41 -10.53 3.87
CA VAL A 163 1.31 -11.50 3.86
C VAL A 163 0.88 -11.79 2.42
N LEU A 164 0.57 -10.75 1.64
CA LEU A 164 0.08 -10.92 0.27
C LEU A 164 1.11 -11.63 -0.61
N ASP A 165 2.32 -11.09 -0.66
CA ASP A 165 3.37 -11.60 -1.55
C ASP A 165 3.86 -12.98 -1.09
N GLY A 166 3.95 -13.22 0.23
CA GLY A 166 4.33 -14.51 0.80
C GLY A 166 3.31 -15.61 0.50
N LEU A 167 2.03 -15.27 0.38
CA LEU A 167 0.95 -16.21 0.05
C LEU A 167 0.58 -16.22 -1.45
N GLY A 168 1.20 -15.37 -2.24
CA GLY A 168 1.07 -15.37 -3.70
C GLY A 168 -0.17 -14.68 -4.23
N ALA A 169 -0.73 -13.70 -3.48
CA ALA A 169 -1.80 -12.85 -4.00
C ALA A 169 -1.28 -12.00 -5.17
N GLN A 170 -2.08 -11.89 -6.22
CA GLN A 170 -1.81 -11.09 -7.40
C GLN A 170 -2.82 -9.95 -7.49
N LEU A 171 -2.40 -8.83 -8.07
CA LEU A 171 -3.25 -7.65 -8.29
C LEU A 171 -4.53 -8.04 -9.04
N ASP A 172 -5.67 -7.53 -8.56
CA ASP A 172 -6.97 -7.75 -9.17
C ASP A 172 -7.04 -7.16 -10.57
N VAL A 173 -7.70 -7.86 -11.49
CA VAL A 173 -7.96 -7.35 -12.84
C VAL A 173 -8.84 -6.11 -12.82
N GLU A 174 -9.78 -6.02 -11.86
CA GLU A 174 -10.65 -4.87 -11.66
C GLU A 174 -9.87 -3.62 -11.27
N THR A 175 -8.89 -3.75 -10.37
CA THR A 175 -8.01 -2.63 -9.98
C THR A 175 -7.10 -2.26 -11.15
N ALA A 176 -6.48 -3.24 -11.80
CA ALA A 176 -5.59 -3.03 -12.94
C ALA A 176 -6.28 -2.30 -14.09
N ALA A 177 -7.53 -2.67 -14.40
CA ALA A 177 -8.33 -2.07 -15.47
C ALA A 177 -8.67 -0.57 -15.24
N THR A 178 -8.41 -0.03 -14.06
CA THR A 178 -8.63 1.41 -13.78
C THR A 178 -7.49 2.31 -14.23
N PHE A 179 -6.39 1.74 -14.72
CA PHE A 179 -5.20 2.46 -15.18
C PHE A 179 -4.95 2.28 -16.67
N GLU A 180 -4.38 3.32 -17.29
CA GLU A 180 -3.83 3.20 -18.63
C GLU A 180 -2.67 2.20 -18.64
N PRO A 181 -2.47 1.42 -19.73
CA PRO A 181 -1.49 0.33 -19.77
C PRO A 181 -0.05 0.74 -19.41
N GLU A 182 0.40 1.90 -19.85
CA GLU A 182 1.75 2.42 -19.58
C GLU A 182 1.94 2.76 -18.10
N LEU A 183 0.94 3.42 -17.50
CA LEU A 183 0.95 3.74 -16.08
C LEU A 183 0.88 2.47 -15.22
N LEU A 184 0.02 1.52 -15.58
CA LEU A 184 -0.05 0.23 -14.90
C LEU A 184 1.30 -0.50 -14.95
N ALA A 185 1.96 -0.52 -16.12
CA ALA A 185 3.25 -1.19 -16.28
C ALA A 185 4.31 -0.66 -15.29
N SER A 186 4.31 0.64 -14.99
CA SER A 186 5.21 1.23 -14.00
C SER A 186 4.95 0.76 -12.56
N MET A 187 3.76 0.25 -12.27
CA MET A 187 3.34 -0.24 -10.96
C MET A 187 3.60 -1.74 -10.75
N ILE A 188 3.89 -2.48 -11.84
CA ILE A 188 4.17 -3.91 -11.78
C ILE A 188 5.65 -4.12 -11.40
N VAL A 189 5.93 -3.96 -10.12
CA VAL A 189 7.28 -4.04 -9.54
C VAL A 189 7.63 -5.41 -8.97
N GLY A 190 6.67 -6.31 -8.91
CA GLY A 190 6.80 -7.66 -8.35
C GLY A 190 5.95 -8.67 -9.10
N ARG A 191 4.91 -9.23 -8.46
CA ARG A 191 4.01 -10.19 -9.11
C ARG A 191 3.21 -9.54 -10.23
N PRO A 192 2.89 -10.29 -11.30
CA PRO A 192 2.02 -9.80 -12.37
C PRO A 192 0.58 -9.61 -11.86
N VAL A 193 -0.25 -8.97 -12.69
CA VAL A 193 -1.70 -8.95 -12.52
C VAL A 193 -2.24 -10.38 -12.61
N ALA A 194 -3.33 -10.69 -11.90
CA ALA A 194 -4.00 -11.97 -12.00
C ALA A 194 -4.54 -12.20 -13.42
N ASP A 195 -4.57 -13.47 -13.84
CA ASP A 195 -5.08 -13.81 -15.17
C ASP A 195 -6.61 -13.68 -15.25
N ARG A 196 -7.30 -13.93 -14.13
CA ARG A 196 -8.74 -13.71 -13.88
C ARG A 196 -9.06 -13.93 -12.41
#